data_515ee030783bbaf55adc68c6c158cc84
#
_entry.id   515ee030783bbaf55adc68c6c158cc84
#
_cell.length_a   1.000
_cell.length_b   1.000
_cell.length_c   1.000
_cell.angle_alpha   90.00
_cell.angle_beta   90.00
_cell.angle_gamma   90.00
#
_symmetry.space_group_name_H-M   'P 1'
#
loop_
_entity.id
_entity.type
_entity.pdbx_description
1 polymer ?
#
loop_
_entity_poly.entity_id
_entity_poly.type
_entity_poly.pdbx_seq_one_letter_code
_entity_poly.pdbx_strand_id
1 'polypeptide(L)'
;MAAYWGWYGNYGDTSEEGQEKAIRKYARVIIDSINKYNYDGFDIDFEPNFGYSGNLSGNSDRMHILLDELSKEFGPKSGTGRILMVDGEPQTLNKESGPLLDYYVVQAYYCRSDEGYSDALDGRFERLLNKFGSIEDEATILSKTVWCEDFEKHKSDGGPEFTTRDGIVTYSLKGMAMY
;
A
#
# COMPACT_ATOMS: atom_id res chain seq x y z
N MET A 1 -9.01 11.22 4.75
CA MET A 1 -9.04 10.63 6.11
C MET A 1 -7.68 10.64 6.83
N ALA A 2 -6.70 11.36 6.30
CA ALA A 2 -5.34 11.50 6.86
C ALA A 2 -5.27 12.21 8.23
N ALA A 3 -6.33 12.80 8.70
CA ALA A 3 -6.29 13.70 9.87
C ALA A 3 -6.22 13.01 11.25
N TYR A 4 -6.22 11.69 11.33
CA TYR A 4 -6.37 10.99 12.62
C TYR A 4 -5.17 10.15 13.07
N TRP A 5 -4.10 10.14 12.33
CA TRP A 5 -2.89 9.38 12.67
C TRP A 5 -2.20 9.84 13.98
N GLY A 6 -2.41 11.09 14.39
CA GLY A 6 -1.92 11.60 15.67
C GLY A 6 -2.78 11.23 16.89
N TRP A 7 -3.95 10.63 16.67
CA TRP A 7 -4.94 10.50 17.74
C TRP A 7 -4.66 9.33 18.69
N TYR A 8 -4.10 8.25 18.20
CA TYR A 8 -3.80 7.10 19.05
C TYR A 8 -2.63 7.36 20.03
N GLY A 9 -1.71 8.30 19.76
CA GLY A 9 -0.66 8.74 20.67
C GLY A 9 -1.18 9.38 21.96
N ASN A 10 -2.46 9.71 22.04
CA ASN A 10 -3.11 10.30 23.20
C ASN A 10 -3.75 9.26 24.15
N TYR A 11 -3.55 7.98 23.93
CA TYR A 11 -4.13 6.94 24.80
C TYR A 11 -3.38 6.73 26.13
N GLY A 12 -2.41 7.57 26.46
CA GLY A 12 -1.78 7.62 27.78
C GLY A 12 -0.75 6.54 28.06
N ASP A 13 -0.79 5.41 27.36
CA ASP A 13 0.18 4.31 27.51
C ASP A 13 1.14 4.31 26.33
N THR A 14 2.38 4.72 26.57
CA THR A 14 3.45 4.80 25.56
C THR A 14 4.31 3.54 25.49
N SER A 15 4.00 2.51 26.25
CA SER A 15 4.63 1.20 26.12
C SER A 15 4.33 0.57 24.76
N GLU A 16 5.15 -0.36 24.32
CA GLU A 16 4.91 -1.09 23.06
C GLU A 16 3.55 -1.80 23.07
N GLU A 17 3.21 -2.46 24.19
CA GLU A 17 1.92 -3.13 24.36
C GLU A 17 0.75 -2.14 24.33
N GLY A 18 0.87 -0.98 24.98
CA GLY A 18 -0.14 0.07 24.96
C GLY A 18 -0.35 0.63 23.57
N GLN A 19 0.72 0.83 22.81
CA GLN A 19 0.66 1.29 21.45
C GLN A 19 0.01 0.25 20.51
N GLU A 20 0.38 -1.02 20.62
CA GLU A 20 -0.24 -2.10 19.84
C GLU A 20 -1.74 -2.17 20.11
N LYS A 21 -2.14 -2.15 21.38
CA LYS A 21 -3.56 -2.16 21.78
C LYS A 21 -4.34 -0.97 21.19
N ALA A 22 -3.72 0.21 21.20
CA ALA A 22 -4.33 1.40 20.60
C ALA A 22 -4.49 1.28 19.09
N ILE A 23 -3.49 0.75 18.37
CA ILE A 23 -3.54 0.53 16.92
C ILE A 23 -4.64 -0.48 16.57
N ARG A 24 -4.71 -1.60 17.26
CA ARG A 24 -5.76 -2.61 17.04
C ARG A 24 -7.16 -2.07 17.34
N LYS A 25 -7.31 -1.23 18.37
CA LYS A 25 -8.57 -0.54 18.63
C LYS A 25 -8.95 0.43 17.50
N TYR A 26 -7.97 1.14 16.95
CA TYR A 26 -8.20 2.03 15.82
C TYR A 26 -8.62 1.26 14.55
N ALA A 27 -7.98 0.13 14.27
CA ALA A 27 -8.41 -0.75 13.18
C ALA A 27 -9.89 -1.16 13.31
N ARG A 28 -10.35 -1.50 14.51
CA ARG A 28 -11.76 -1.86 14.76
C ARG A 28 -12.71 -0.69 14.48
N VAL A 29 -12.32 0.53 14.84
CA VAL A 29 -13.13 1.73 14.51
C VAL A 29 -13.25 1.91 12.98
N ILE A 30 -12.18 1.63 12.23
CA ILE A 30 -12.20 1.63 10.77
C ILE A 30 -13.17 0.55 10.26
N ILE A 31 -13.03 -0.68 10.75
CA ILE A 31 -13.88 -1.83 10.38
C ILE A 31 -15.36 -1.49 10.63
N ASP A 32 -15.68 -1.00 11.82
CA ASP A 32 -17.06 -0.63 12.19
C ASP A 32 -17.62 0.46 11.27
N SER A 33 -16.78 1.44 10.90
CA SER A 33 -17.17 2.52 10.00
C SER A 33 -17.46 2.00 8.59
N ILE A 34 -16.59 1.13 8.06
CA ILE A 34 -16.76 0.51 6.75
C ILE A 34 -18.00 -0.38 6.71
N ASN A 35 -18.22 -1.17 7.76
CA ASN A 35 -19.41 -2.00 7.90
C ASN A 35 -20.69 -1.17 7.96
N LYS A 36 -20.68 -0.08 8.72
CA LYS A 36 -21.82 0.83 8.85
C LYS A 36 -22.26 1.42 7.51
N TYR A 37 -21.32 1.76 6.64
CA TYR A 37 -21.61 2.37 5.35
C TYR A 37 -21.59 1.37 4.19
N ASN A 38 -21.34 0.09 4.48
CA ASN A 38 -21.31 -1.00 3.51
C ASN A 38 -20.32 -0.74 2.34
N TYR A 39 -19.11 -0.29 2.66
CA TYR A 39 -18.04 -0.15 1.67
C TYR A 39 -17.42 -1.49 1.31
N ASP A 40 -16.88 -1.58 0.10
CA ASP A 40 -16.31 -2.81 -0.47
C ASP A 40 -14.86 -3.07 -0.04
N GLY A 41 -14.26 -2.19 0.75
CA GLY A 41 -12.88 -2.35 1.22
C GLY A 41 -12.32 -1.09 1.87
N PHE A 42 -10.99 -1.11 2.05
CA PHE A 42 -10.27 0.00 2.63
C PHE A 42 -8.94 0.24 1.92
N ASP A 43 -8.67 1.50 1.63
CA ASP A 43 -7.43 1.99 1.08
C ASP A 43 -6.70 2.86 2.10
N ILE A 44 -5.38 2.68 2.20
CA ILE A 44 -4.52 3.43 3.11
C ILE A 44 -3.50 4.21 2.31
N ASP A 45 -3.62 5.53 2.31
CA ASP A 45 -2.59 6.43 1.81
C ASP A 45 -1.40 6.48 2.79
N PHE A 46 -0.31 5.79 2.44
CA PHE A 46 0.88 5.62 3.27
C PHE A 46 2.12 6.19 2.60
N GLU A 47 2.48 7.40 2.99
CA GLU A 47 3.58 8.18 2.41
C GLU A 47 4.61 8.61 3.48
N PRO A 48 5.38 7.70 4.09
CA PRO A 48 6.26 8.02 5.20
C PRO A 48 7.41 8.98 4.84
N ASN A 49 7.84 9.03 3.58
CA ASN A 49 8.93 9.90 3.14
C ASN A 49 8.48 11.32 2.77
N PHE A 50 7.18 11.58 2.63
CA PHE A 50 6.64 12.89 2.26
C PHE A 50 6.14 13.73 3.43
N GLY A 51 6.52 13.38 4.67
CA GLY A 51 6.28 14.23 5.83
C GLY A 51 4.87 14.19 6.42
N TYR A 52 4.03 13.30 5.97
CA TYR A 52 2.76 13.00 6.64
C TYR A 52 3.04 12.18 7.90
N SER A 53 3.60 12.86 8.88
CA SER A 53 4.11 12.30 10.12
C SER A 53 2.99 12.10 11.14
N GLY A 54 2.16 11.12 10.92
CA GLY A 54 1.49 10.47 12.03
C GLY A 54 2.43 9.44 12.67
N ASN A 55 2.17 9.07 13.91
CA ASN A 55 2.96 8.06 14.61
C ASN A 55 2.97 6.68 13.92
N LEU A 56 2.13 6.43 12.91
CA LEU A 56 2.15 5.23 12.07
C LEU A 56 2.97 5.43 10.79
N SER A 57 2.99 6.63 10.22
CA SER A 57 3.57 6.88 8.89
C SER A 57 5.08 6.68 8.82
N GLY A 58 5.80 6.83 9.93
CA GLY A 58 7.25 6.58 9.97
C GLY A 58 7.64 5.19 10.48
N ASN A 59 6.67 4.31 10.79
CA ASN A 59 6.94 3.03 11.41
C ASN A 59 6.21 1.89 10.69
N SER A 60 6.96 1.15 9.87
CA SER A 60 6.45 0.01 9.11
C SER A 60 5.87 -1.11 9.99
N ASP A 61 6.41 -1.30 11.20
CA ASP A 61 5.94 -2.35 12.12
C ASP A 61 4.59 -1.99 12.73
N ARG A 62 4.40 -0.71 13.07
CA ARG A 62 3.08 -0.23 13.54
C ARG A 62 2.03 -0.29 12.44
N MET A 63 2.41 0.04 11.21
CA MET A 63 1.52 -0.12 10.06
C MET A 63 1.18 -1.60 9.85
N HIS A 64 2.15 -2.50 10.04
CA HIS A 64 1.90 -3.93 9.97
C HIS A 64 0.85 -4.38 11.00
N ILE A 65 0.91 -3.90 12.25
CA ILE A 65 -0.09 -4.21 13.28
C ILE A 65 -1.50 -3.74 12.85
N LEU A 66 -1.60 -2.56 12.24
CA LEU A 66 -2.86 -2.05 11.70
C LEU A 66 -3.39 -2.95 10.59
N LEU A 67 -2.55 -3.28 9.61
CA LEU A 67 -2.90 -4.14 8.49
C LEU A 67 -3.27 -5.56 8.93
N ASP A 68 -2.56 -6.11 9.92
CA ASP A 68 -2.87 -7.42 10.51
C ASP A 68 -4.28 -7.45 11.11
N GLU A 69 -4.68 -6.43 11.86
CA GLU A 69 -6.03 -6.36 12.42
C GLU A 69 -7.09 -6.15 11.33
N LEU A 70 -6.83 -5.27 10.34
CA LEU A 70 -7.72 -5.02 9.22
C LEU A 70 -7.89 -6.26 8.33
N SER A 71 -6.83 -7.07 8.17
CA SER A 71 -6.84 -8.26 7.31
C SER A 71 -7.77 -9.37 7.79
N LYS A 72 -8.32 -9.26 8.99
CA LYS A 72 -9.36 -10.17 9.49
C LYS A 72 -10.70 -9.98 8.78
N GLU A 73 -10.94 -8.77 8.22
CA GLU A 73 -12.19 -8.39 7.56
C GLU A 73 -12.01 -8.01 6.08
N PHE A 74 -10.79 -7.61 5.70
CA PHE A 74 -10.45 -7.13 4.37
C PHE A 74 -9.22 -7.87 3.82
N GLY A 75 -9.04 -7.80 2.50
CA GLY A 75 -7.88 -8.40 1.86
C GLY A 75 -7.99 -9.91 1.63
N PRO A 76 -6.98 -10.50 0.99
CA PRO A 76 -7.05 -11.87 0.47
C PRO A 76 -7.16 -12.93 1.57
N LYS A 77 -6.73 -12.64 2.80
CA LYS A 77 -6.79 -13.58 3.93
C LYS A 77 -8.14 -13.59 4.64
N SER A 78 -8.96 -12.57 4.48
CA SER A 78 -10.25 -12.46 5.17
C SER A 78 -11.29 -13.45 4.68
N GLY A 79 -11.22 -13.84 3.41
CA GLY A 79 -12.23 -14.65 2.75
C GLY A 79 -13.55 -13.93 2.49
N THR A 80 -13.64 -12.63 2.77
CA THR A 80 -14.88 -11.82 2.60
C THR A 80 -15.07 -11.29 1.19
N GLY A 81 -14.01 -11.28 0.37
CA GLY A 81 -13.97 -10.63 -0.94
C GLY A 81 -13.85 -9.11 -0.89
N ARG A 82 -13.68 -8.53 0.30
CA ARG A 82 -13.50 -7.09 0.49
C ARG A 82 -12.03 -6.72 0.36
N ILE A 83 -11.76 -5.60 -0.29
CA ILE A 83 -10.41 -5.18 -0.69
C ILE A 83 -9.67 -4.52 0.49
N LEU A 84 -8.38 -4.83 0.62
CA LEU A 84 -7.41 -4.09 1.44
C LEU A 84 -6.24 -3.70 0.56
N MET A 85 -5.96 -2.41 0.45
CA MET A 85 -4.83 -1.93 -0.33
C MET A 85 -4.09 -0.79 0.37
N VAL A 86 -2.88 -0.56 -0.08
CA VAL A 86 -2.05 0.58 0.36
C VAL A 86 -1.64 1.37 -0.87
N ASP A 87 -2.01 2.64 -0.87
CA ASP A 87 -1.60 3.66 -1.81
C ASP A 87 -0.39 4.45 -1.27
N GLY A 88 0.42 5.00 -2.14
CA GLY A 88 1.56 5.84 -1.80
C GLY A 88 2.90 5.17 -1.97
N GLU A 89 3.50 4.75 -0.86
CA GLU A 89 4.83 4.14 -0.81
C GLU A 89 4.82 2.71 -0.24
N PRO A 90 4.11 1.75 -0.86
CA PRO A 90 3.97 0.38 -0.33
C PRO A 90 5.32 -0.34 -0.14
N GLN A 91 6.37 0.04 -0.89
CA GLN A 91 7.73 -0.50 -0.73
C GLN A 91 8.37 -0.17 0.64
N THR A 92 7.78 0.74 1.41
CA THR A 92 8.28 1.11 2.75
C THR A 92 7.64 0.28 3.87
N LEU A 93 6.62 -0.50 3.57
CA LEU A 93 5.96 -1.38 4.54
C LEU A 93 6.91 -2.46 5.09
N ASN A 94 6.53 -3.04 6.23
CA ASN A 94 7.09 -4.32 6.66
C ASN A 94 6.75 -5.40 5.62
N LYS A 95 7.72 -6.24 5.26
CA LYS A 95 7.55 -7.27 4.22
C LYS A 95 6.42 -8.26 4.52
N GLU A 96 6.17 -8.54 5.81
CA GLU A 96 5.09 -9.43 6.24
C GLU A 96 3.69 -8.85 5.96
N SER A 97 3.61 -7.58 5.60
CA SER A 97 2.35 -6.93 5.21
C SER A 97 1.91 -7.27 3.79
N GLY A 98 2.82 -7.66 2.92
CA GLY A 98 2.52 -7.96 1.51
C GLY A 98 1.37 -8.95 1.33
N PRO A 99 1.43 -10.14 1.96
CA PRO A 99 0.35 -11.14 1.82
C PRO A 99 -1.00 -10.73 2.43
N LEU A 100 -1.08 -9.60 3.11
CA LEU A 100 -2.32 -9.07 3.68
C LEU A 100 -3.10 -8.19 2.70
N LEU A 101 -2.45 -7.73 1.63
CA LEU A 101 -2.97 -6.75 0.68
C LEU A 101 -3.42 -7.40 -0.62
N ASP A 102 -4.49 -6.87 -1.22
CA ASP A 102 -4.90 -7.19 -2.58
C ASP A 102 -4.08 -6.38 -3.60
N TYR A 103 -3.76 -5.12 -3.28
CA TYR A 103 -3.06 -4.22 -4.21
C TYR A 103 -2.00 -3.36 -3.50
N TYR A 104 -0.93 -3.12 -4.26
CA TYR A 104 0.10 -2.10 -4.05
C TYR A 104 -0.15 -0.97 -5.02
N VAL A 105 -0.70 0.15 -4.56
CA VAL A 105 -0.92 1.32 -5.40
C VAL A 105 0.29 2.24 -5.27
N VAL A 106 1.10 2.31 -6.32
CA VAL A 106 2.33 3.10 -6.35
C VAL A 106 2.03 4.48 -6.90
N GLN A 107 2.18 5.51 -6.08
CA GLN A 107 2.04 6.89 -6.52
C GLN A 107 3.25 7.30 -7.37
N ALA A 108 3.00 7.47 -8.66
CA ALA A 108 4.02 7.75 -9.67
C ALA A 108 3.90 9.16 -10.28
N TYR A 109 3.37 10.11 -9.54
CA TYR A 109 2.95 11.46 -9.99
C TYR A 109 4.03 12.28 -10.68
N TYR A 110 5.30 12.03 -10.40
CA TYR A 110 6.43 12.79 -10.95
C TYR A 110 7.27 11.99 -11.94
N CYS A 111 6.81 10.82 -12.34
CA CYS A 111 7.48 10.03 -13.35
C CYS A 111 7.19 10.63 -14.73
N ARG A 112 8.19 11.27 -15.35
CA ARG A 112 8.03 11.87 -16.69
C ARG A 112 8.24 10.83 -17.77
N SER A 113 7.40 10.89 -18.79
CA SER A 113 7.37 9.91 -19.90
C SER A 113 8.51 10.04 -20.90
N ASP A 114 9.21 11.16 -20.93
CA ASP A 114 10.14 11.51 -22.00
C ASP A 114 11.62 11.42 -21.62
N GLU A 115 11.93 11.44 -20.32
CA GLU A 115 13.31 11.28 -19.82
C GLU A 115 13.34 10.41 -18.57
N GLY A 116 13.51 9.10 -18.71
CA GLY A 116 13.68 8.21 -17.56
C GLY A 116 12.38 7.74 -16.89
N TYR A 117 11.26 7.82 -17.63
CA TYR A 117 9.97 7.28 -17.15
C TYR A 117 10.09 5.80 -16.81
N SER A 118 10.69 5.02 -17.71
CA SER A 118 10.94 3.60 -17.45
C SER A 118 11.85 3.39 -16.24
N ASP A 119 12.95 4.14 -16.12
CA ASP A 119 13.89 3.98 -15.01
C ASP A 119 13.23 4.31 -13.65
N ALA A 120 12.43 5.36 -13.60
CA ALA A 120 11.71 5.72 -12.38
C ALA A 120 10.66 4.68 -12.01
N LEU A 121 9.95 4.16 -13.00
CA LEU A 121 8.96 3.11 -12.81
C LEU A 121 9.62 1.77 -12.47
N ASP A 122 10.62 1.37 -13.21
CA ASP A 122 11.41 0.16 -12.97
C ASP A 122 12.05 0.21 -11.58
N GLY A 123 12.60 1.35 -11.19
CA GLY A 123 13.15 1.55 -9.85
C GLY A 123 12.10 1.42 -8.75
N ARG A 124 10.87 1.88 -8.95
CA ARG A 124 9.78 1.72 -7.98
C ARG A 124 9.32 0.26 -7.90
N PHE A 125 9.17 -0.39 -9.03
CA PHE A 125 8.82 -1.79 -9.08
C PHE A 125 9.94 -2.67 -8.48
N GLU A 126 11.18 -2.39 -8.81
CA GLU A 126 12.33 -3.07 -8.23
C GLU A 126 12.37 -2.95 -6.69
N ARG A 127 11.95 -1.80 -6.14
CA ARG A 127 11.82 -1.63 -4.68
C ARG A 127 10.75 -2.54 -4.10
N LEU A 128 9.61 -2.74 -4.78
CA LEU A 128 8.59 -3.71 -4.36
C LEU A 128 9.13 -5.13 -4.39
N LEU A 129 9.83 -5.52 -5.48
CA LEU A 129 10.48 -6.82 -5.58
C LEU A 129 11.51 -7.05 -4.49
N ASN A 130 12.34 -6.03 -4.21
CA ASN A 130 13.35 -6.12 -3.15
C ASN A 130 12.71 -6.24 -1.75
N LYS A 131 11.56 -5.60 -1.54
CA LYS A 131 10.83 -5.65 -0.27
C LYS A 131 10.12 -6.98 -0.07
N PHE A 132 9.30 -7.39 -1.01
CA PHE A 132 8.36 -8.49 -0.84
C PHE A 132 8.81 -9.81 -1.49
N GLY A 133 9.80 -9.78 -2.38
CA GLY A 133 10.25 -10.94 -3.17
C GLY A 133 10.83 -12.11 -2.37
N SER A 134 11.06 -11.95 -1.06
CA SER A 134 11.39 -13.06 -0.17
C SER A 134 10.16 -13.82 0.36
N ILE A 135 8.94 -13.28 0.16
CA ILE A 135 7.67 -13.81 0.69
C ILE A 135 6.67 -14.07 -0.43
N GLU A 136 6.64 -13.23 -1.44
CA GLU A 136 5.78 -13.34 -2.61
C GLU A 136 6.65 -13.45 -3.88
N ASP A 137 6.24 -14.25 -4.84
CA ASP A 137 6.94 -14.32 -6.12
C ASP A 137 6.71 -13.05 -6.97
N GLU A 138 7.57 -12.84 -7.95
CA GLU A 138 7.53 -11.67 -8.82
C GLU A 138 6.19 -11.54 -9.56
N ALA A 139 5.63 -12.63 -10.04
CA ALA A 139 4.35 -12.64 -10.74
C ALA A 139 3.20 -12.19 -9.82
N THR A 140 3.22 -12.65 -8.57
CA THR A 140 2.26 -12.21 -7.54
C THR A 140 2.39 -10.73 -7.26
N ILE A 141 3.60 -10.21 -7.04
CA ILE A 141 3.85 -8.79 -6.79
C ILE A 141 3.37 -7.95 -7.97
N LEU A 142 3.71 -8.34 -9.20
CA LEU A 142 3.23 -7.67 -10.42
C LEU A 142 1.71 -7.66 -10.51
N SER A 143 1.07 -8.79 -10.25
CA SER A 143 -0.38 -8.92 -10.34
C SER A 143 -1.13 -8.04 -9.34
N LYS A 144 -0.48 -7.65 -8.24
CA LYS A 144 -1.02 -6.74 -7.22
C LYS A 144 -0.68 -5.27 -7.46
N THR A 145 0.28 -4.98 -8.34
CA THR A 145 0.77 -3.61 -8.54
C THR A 145 -0.20 -2.81 -9.40
N VAL A 146 -0.59 -1.65 -8.90
CA VAL A 146 -1.37 -0.63 -9.60
C VAL A 146 -0.54 0.65 -9.68
N TRP A 147 -0.47 1.25 -10.86
CA TRP A 147 0.14 2.55 -11.04
C TRP A 147 -0.87 3.67 -10.82
N CYS A 148 -0.52 4.63 -9.97
CA CYS A 148 -1.28 5.86 -9.79
C CYS A 148 -0.51 7.02 -10.40
N GLU A 149 -1.05 7.62 -11.46
CA GLU A 149 -0.44 8.72 -12.20
C GLU A 149 -1.19 10.03 -12.02
N ASP A 150 -0.47 11.14 -12.21
CA ASP A 150 -1.04 12.47 -12.29
C ASP A 150 -1.60 12.70 -13.71
N PHE A 151 -2.92 12.75 -13.82
CA PHE A 151 -3.60 12.91 -15.10
C PHE A 151 -3.25 14.22 -15.83
N GLU A 152 -2.98 15.28 -15.11
CA GLU A 152 -2.64 16.57 -15.72
C GLU A 152 -1.28 16.52 -16.42
N LYS A 153 -0.36 15.70 -15.94
CA LYS A 153 1.00 15.59 -16.44
C LYS A 153 1.20 14.42 -17.40
N HIS A 154 0.42 13.38 -17.25
CA HIS A 154 0.53 12.15 -18.01
C HIS A 154 -0.82 11.75 -18.58
N LYS A 155 -0.95 11.88 -19.90
CA LYS A 155 -2.04 11.21 -20.62
C LYS A 155 -1.65 9.75 -20.75
N SER A 156 -2.27 8.92 -19.94
CA SER A 156 -1.92 7.51 -19.90
C SER A 156 -2.37 6.77 -21.15
N ASP A 157 -1.43 6.07 -21.77
CA ASP A 157 -1.66 5.16 -22.88
C ASP A 157 -1.82 3.69 -22.43
N GLY A 158 -2.12 3.46 -21.15
CA GLY A 158 -2.42 2.14 -20.63
C GLY A 158 -1.40 1.55 -19.67
N GLY A 159 -0.44 2.32 -19.20
CA GLY A 159 0.58 1.90 -18.26
C GLY A 159 1.77 1.17 -18.89
N PRO A 160 2.88 1.11 -18.17
CA PRO A 160 4.09 0.48 -18.66
C PRO A 160 3.99 -1.05 -18.65
N GLU A 161 4.73 -1.68 -19.55
CA GLU A 161 5.02 -3.10 -19.51
C GLU A 161 6.32 -3.34 -18.72
N PHE A 162 6.33 -4.39 -17.92
CA PHE A 162 7.51 -4.83 -17.19
C PHE A 162 7.97 -6.19 -17.68
N THR A 163 9.27 -6.30 -17.87
CA THR A 163 9.91 -7.60 -18.15
C THR A 163 10.47 -8.16 -16.84
N THR A 164 10.25 -9.44 -16.59
CA THR A 164 10.83 -10.12 -15.42
C THR A 164 12.36 -9.99 -15.40
N ARG A 165 12.96 -10.11 -14.23
CA ARG A 165 14.43 -9.99 -14.05
C ARG A 165 15.23 -10.96 -14.90
N ASP A 166 14.67 -12.11 -15.23
CA ASP A 166 15.26 -13.09 -16.13
C ASP A 166 15.04 -12.80 -17.62
N GLY A 167 14.24 -11.77 -17.94
CA GLY A 167 13.93 -11.36 -19.29
C GLY A 167 13.01 -12.30 -20.08
N ILE A 168 12.38 -13.27 -19.42
CA ILE A 168 11.61 -14.32 -20.09
C ILE A 168 10.15 -13.89 -20.32
N VAL A 169 9.58 -13.15 -19.38
CA VAL A 169 8.15 -12.77 -19.42
C VAL A 169 8.00 -11.27 -19.26
N THR A 170 7.14 -10.68 -20.09
CA THR A 170 6.68 -9.30 -19.95
C THR A 170 5.28 -9.30 -19.36
N TYR A 171 5.06 -8.53 -18.31
CA TYR A 171 3.77 -8.37 -17.67
C TYR A 171 3.23 -6.97 -17.87
N SER A 172 1.93 -6.88 -18.15
CA SER A 172 1.20 -5.64 -17.98
C SER A 172 0.80 -5.47 -16.52
N LEU A 173 0.77 -4.24 -16.03
CA LEU A 173 0.30 -3.94 -14.70
C LEU A 173 -1.17 -4.33 -14.52
N LYS A 174 -1.56 -4.62 -13.28
CA LYS A 174 -2.95 -4.96 -12.93
C LYS A 174 -3.94 -3.89 -13.32
N GLY A 175 -3.53 -2.65 -13.24
CA GLY A 175 -4.36 -1.52 -13.58
C GLY A 175 -3.66 -0.19 -13.39
N MET A 176 -4.39 0.87 -13.71
CA MET A 176 -3.97 2.24 -13.47
C MET A 176 -5.00 2.95 -12.62
N ALA A 177 -4.52 3.72 -11.67
CA ALA A 177 -5.30 4.73 -10.97
C ALA A 177 -4.91 6.11 -11.49
N MET A 178 -5.89 7.01 -11.57
CA MET A 178 -5.71 8.38 -12.02
C MET A 178 -6.06 9.32 -10.87
N TYR A 179 -5.17 10.26 -10.62
CA TYR A 179 -5.36 11.30 -9.61
C TYR A 179 -5.73 12.63 -10.27
#